data_6e8e4ca4fa348441b529c086f45813f5
#
_entry.id   6e8e4ca4fa348441b529c086f45813f5
#
_cell.length_a   1.000
_cell.length_b   1.000
_cell.length_c   1.000
_cell.angle_alpha   90.00
_cell.angle_beta   90.00
_cell.angle_gamma   90.00
#
_symmetry.space_group_name_H-M   'P 1'
#
loop_
_entity.id
_entity.type
_entity.pdbx_description
1 polymer ?
#
loop_
_entity_poly.entity_id
_entity_poly.type
_entity_poly.pdbx_seq_one_letter_code
_entity_poly.pdbx_strand_id
1 'polypeptide(L)'
;EAGVMLPTMSNILAKKGLQGGEWTVGIPGTVGGSICMNAGSKQLSLANNLLSVRVIDTKTLKISEIEKKDINFQYRFSPFQQNNLMIISAKLLFEPKGNIEQLLETTQKNLKKKTDTQPYHLPSFGSVFKNPTNNYAGKLIEELGLKGFKIGGAEISTMHGNFIVNNSSANSKDILDLITVIQQKVLQKKGIFLEPEVRMIGFDYP
;
A
#
# COMPACT_ATOMS: atom_id res chain seq x y z
N GLU A 1 -5.81 1.15 17.95
CA GLU A 1 -6.14 2.47 17.43
C GLU A 1 -5.72 2.60 15.96
N ALA A 2 -6.46 3.43 15.18
CA ALA A 2 -6.21 3.60 13.73
C ALA A 2 -4.83 4.20 13.41
N GLY A 3 -4.27 5.01 14.31
CA GLY A 3 -2.97 5.66 14.15
C GLY A 3 -1.75 4.75 14.40
N VAL A 4 -1.93 3.50 14.82
CA VAL A 4 -0.81 2.58 15.04
C VAL A 4 -0.14 2.26 13.72
N MET A 5 1.18 2.46 13.64
CA MET A 5 1.97 2.13 12.46
C MET A 5 2.04 0.61 12.22
N LEU A 6 1.86 0.15 10.99
CA LEU A 6 1.91 -1.29 10.66
C LEU A 6 3.24 -1.95 11.03
N PRO A 7 4.42 -1.34 10.78
CA PRO A 7 5.69 -1.93 11.23
C PRO A 7 5.76 -2.11 12.75
N THR A 8 5.23 -1.15 13.51
CA THR A 8 5.16 -1.25 14.99
C THR A 8 4.22 -2.38 15.41
N MET A 9 3.04 -2.47 14.80
CA MET A 9 2.08 -3.55 15.06
C MET A 9 2.72 -4.91 14.78
N SER A 10 3.35 -5.09 13.62
CA SER A 10 4.03 -6.34 13.23
C SER A 10 5.04 -6.81 14.28
N ASN A 11 5.91 -5.90 14.73
CA ASN A 11 6.92 -6.22 15.74
C ASN A 11 6.30 -6.55 17.11
N ILE A 12 5.23 -5.86 17.52
CA ILE A 12 4.51 -6.15 18.78
C ILE A 12 3.87 -7.54 18.70
N LEU A 13 3.22 -7.87 17.59
CA LEU A 13 2.59 -9.18 17.39
C LEU A 13 3.61 -10.31 17.46
N ALA A 14 4.73 -10.18 16.74
CA ALA A 14 5.81 -11.17 16.77
C ALA A 14 6.36 -11.38 18.19
N LYS A 15 6.65 -10.31 18.93
CA LYS A 15 7.11 -10.36 20.34
C LYS A 15 6.10 -11.00 21.30
N LYS A 16 4.82 -10.98 20.96
CA LYS A 16 3.74 -11.61 21.76
C LYS A 16 3.39 -13.03 21.31
N GLY A 17 4.12 -13.60 20.33
CA GLY A 17 3.80 -14.92 19.79
C GLY A 17 2.50 -14.96 18.97
N LEU A 18 2.04 -13.82 18.47
CA LEU A 18 0.81 -13.68 17.67
C LEU A 18 1.18 -13.75 16.18
N GLN A 19 0.78 -14.84 15.53
CA GLN A 19 1.07 -15.14 14.12
C GLN A 19 0.09 -14.45 13.17
N GLY A 20 0.57 -14.08 11.96
CA GLY A 20 -0.25 -13.56 10.86
C GLY A 20 -0.06 -12.07 10.58
N GLY A 21 0.80 -11.37 11.35
CA GLY A 21 1.12 -9.95 11.16
C GLY A 21 2.49 -9.67 10.56
N GLU A 22 3.34 -10.67 10.32
CA GLU A 22 4.75 -10.55 9.96
C GLU A 22 4.96 -9.87 8.59
N TRP A 23 4.00 -10.02 7.69
CA TRP A 23 4.05 -9.45 6.35
C TRP A 23 3.84 -7.92 6.33
N THR A 24 3.28 -7.35 7.42
CA THR A 24 2.94 -5.93 7.49
C THR A 24 4.14 -5.04 7.83
N VAL A 25 5.26 -5.61 8.30
CA VAL A 25 6.45 -4.89 8.78
C VAL A 25 7.04 -3.89 7.77
N GLY A 26 7.00 -4.21 6.49
CA GLY A 26 7.53 -3.37 5.43
C GLY A 26 6.44 -2.58 4.69
N ILE A 27 5.28 -2.33 5.28
CA ILE A 27 4.25 -1.48 4.69
C ILE A 27 4.24 -0.15 5.47
N PRO A 28 4.64 0.97 4.87
CA PRO A 28 4.53 2.26 5.52
C PRO A 28 3.06 2.66 5.62
N GLY A 29 2.66 3.12 6.78
CA GLY A 29 1.29 3.57 7.03
C GLY A 29 0.71 3.04 8.34
N THR A 30 -0.51 3.47 8.63
CA THR A 30 -1.24 3.16 9.85
C THR A 30 -2.26 2.04 9.66
N VAL A 31 -2.73 1.46 10.75
CA VAL A 31 -3.82 0.46 10.74
C VAL A 31 -5.07 1.02 10.03
N GLY A 32 -5.51 2.23 10.38
CA GLY A 32 -6.69 2.84 9.77
C GLY A 32 -6.53 3.09 8.26
N GLY A 33 -5.40 3.67 7.85
CA GLY A 33 -5.09 3.88 6.44
C GLY A 33 -5.01 2.56 5.66
N SER A 34 -4.46 1.53 6.28
CA SER A 34 -4.33 0.21 5.66
C SER A 34 -5.68 -0.52 5.52
N ILE A 35 -6.60 -0.34 6.45
CA ILE A 35 -7.98 -0.85 6.32
C ILE A 35 -8.71 -0.06 5.23
N CYS A 36 -8.59 1.26 5.21
CA CYS A 36 -9.17 2.10 4.19
C CYS A 36 -8.74 1.69 2.78
N MET A 37 -7.45 1.42 2.58
CA MET A 37 -6.89 0.99 1.29
C MET A 37 -6.97 -0.52 1.06
N ASN A 38 -7.48 -1.31 2.02
CA ASN A 38 -7.34 -2.77 2.03
C ASN A 38 -5.91 -3.19 1.65
N ALA A 39 -4.95 -2.63 2.39
CA ALA A 39 -3.53 -2.85 2.12
C ALA A 39 -3.18 -4.34 2.21
N GLY A 40 -2.35 -4.79 1.30
CA GLY A 40 -2.00 -6.20 1.22
C GLY A 40 -0.66 -6.45 0.51
N SER A 41 -0.17 -7.66 0.67
CA SER A 41 1.03 -8.16 0.01
C SER A 41 0.81 -9.61 -0.39
N LYS A 42 1.10 -9.94 -1.65
CA LYS A 42 0.78 -11.25 -2.24
C LYS A 42 -0.73 -11.54 -2.15
N GLN A 43 -1.11 -12.63 -1.46
CA GLN A 43 -2.51 -13.04 -1.25
C GLN A 43 -3.06 -12.58 0.11
N LEU A 44 -2.25 -11.88 0.92
CA LEU A 44 -2.65 -11.39 2.24
C LEU A 44 -3.12 -9.96 2.15
N SER A 45 -4.14 -9.62 2.92
CA SER A 45 -4.63 -8.26 3.12
C SER A 45 -5.05 -8.05 4.58
N LEU A 46 -5.13 -6.80 5.02
CA LEU A 46 -5.52 -6.52 6.40
C LEU A 46 -6.95 -6.94 6.69
N ALA A 47 -7.82 -6.96 5.67
CA ALA A 47 -9.17 -7.51 5.77
C ALA A 47 -9.19 -8.98 6.21
N ASN A 48 -8.15 -9.78 5.95
CA ASN A 48 -8.11 -11.18 6.39
C ASN A 48 -8.15 -11.33 7.91
N ASN A 49 -7.52 -10.41 8.62
CA ASN A 49 -7.43 -10.41 10.08
C ASN A 49 -8.50 -9.52 10.74
N LEU A 50 -9.31 -8.79 9.98
CA LEU A 50 -10.27 -7.84 10.53
C LEU A 50 -11.50 -8.56 11.10
N LEU A 51 -11.94 -8.14 12.28
CA LEU A 51 -13.23 -8.51 12.88
C LEU A 51 -14.25 -7.38 12.74
N SER A 52 -13.86 -6.17 13.17
CA SER A 52 -14.71 -4.98 13.08
C SER A 52 -13.87 -3.71 13.04
N VAL A 53 -14.49 -2.63 12.63
CA VAL A 53 -13.95 -1.28 12.70
C VAL A 53 -14.87 -0.37 13.50
N ARG A 54 -14.29 0.49 14.32
CA ARG A 54 -15.00 1.60 14.94
C ARG A 54 -14.75 2.84 14.11
N VAL A 55 -15.81 3.52 13.71
CA VAL A 55 -15.78 4.66 12.80
C VAL A 55 -16.51 5.85 13.40
N ILE A 56 -16.15 7.06 12.96
CA ILE A 56 -16.92 8.26 13.16
C ILE A 56 -17.41 8.78 11.80
N ASP A 57 -18.69 9.07 11.72
CA ASP A 57 -19.25 9.80 10.58
C ASP A 57 -18.86 11.28 10.68
N THR A 58 -18.11 11.79 9.70
CA THR A 58 -17.56 13.15 9.74
C THR A 58 -18.60 14.26 9.55
N LYS A 59 -19.83 13.91 9.13
CA LYS A 59 -20.95 14.87 9.00
C LYS A 59 -21.79 14.92 10.27
N THR A 60 -22.10 13.76 10.83
CA THR A 60 -23.03 13.66 11.98
C THR A 60 -22.30 13.54 13.31
N LEU A 61 -20.98 13.31 13.30
CA LEU A 61 -20.12 13.04 14.46
C LEU A 61 -20.55 11.82 15.28
N LYS A 62 -21.41 10.98 14.73
CA LYS A 62 -21.83 9.74 15.37
C LYS A 62 -20.76 8.66 15.23
N ILE A 63 -20.49 7.98 16.34
CA ILE A 63 -19.59 6.83 16.39
C ILE A 63 -20.40 5.55 16.28
N SER A 64 -19.94 4.63 15.45
CA SER A 64 -20.52 3.30 15.28
C SER A 64 -19.45 2.24 15.11
N GLU A 65 -19.82 0.98 15.28
CA GLU A 65 -18.98 -0.19 14.97
C GLU A 65 -19.59 -0.92 13.78
N ILE A 66 -18.75 -1.30 12.83
CA ILE A 66 -19.14 -2.02 11.60
C ILE A 66 -18.39 -3.34 11.58
N GLU A 67 -19.12 -4.44 11.51
CA GLU A 67 -18.57 -5.79 11.42
C GLU A 67 -17.94 -6.02 10.04
N LYS A 68 -16.87 -6.81 9.98
CA LYS A 68 -16.19 -7.12 8.71
C LYS A 68 -17.15 -7.63 7.63
N LYS A 69 -18.14 -8.46 8.00
CA LYS A 69 -19.10 -9.03 7.05
C LYS A 69 -19.94 -8.00 6.30
N ASP A 70 -20.08 -6.80 6.89
CA ASP A 70 -20.86 -5.69 6.34
C ASP A 70 -19.99 -4.73 5.52
N ILE A 71 -18.70 -5.03 5.36
CA ILE A 71 -17.73 -4.21 4.62
C ILE A 71 -17.33 -4.95 3.33
N ASN A 72 -17.67 -4.37 2.17
CA ASN A 72 -17.26 -4.91 0.87
C ASN A 72 -15.82 -4.55 0.55
N PHE A 73 -14.87 -5.39 0.95
CA PHE A 73 -13.46 -5.25 0.59
C PHE A 73 -13.16 -5.84 -0.79
N GLN A 74 -12.39 -5.10 -1.59
CA GLN A 74 -11.84 -5.56 -2.86
C GLN A 74 -10.33 -5.28 -2.93
N TYR A 75 -9.68 -5.68 -4.00
CA TYR A 75 -8.27 -5.38 -4.21
C TYR A 75 -8.03 -3.87 -4.19
N ARG A 76 -7.24 -3.37 -3.22
CA ARG A 76 -6.95 -1.94 -3.01
C ARG A 76 -8.19 -1.06 -2.84
N PHE A 77 -9.27 -1.63 -2.35
CA PHE A 77 -10.53 -0.90 -2.15
C PHE A 77 -11.24 -1.29 -0.85
N SER A 78 -11.81 -0.29 -0.22
CA SER A 78 -12.88 -0.44 0.78
C SER A 78 -13.88 0.72 0.65
N PRO A 79 -15.13 0.59 1.14
CA PRO A 79 -16.13 1.67 1.12
C PRO A 79 -15.67 2.95 1.84
N PHE A 80 -14.74 2.85 2.78
CA PHE A 80 -14.18 4.01 3.52
C PHE A 80 -13.43 5.00 2.63
N GLN A 81 -13.12 4.64 1.39
CA GLN A 81 -12.50 5.56 0.43
C GLN A 81 -13.49 6.54 -0.20
N GLN A 82 -14.78 6.24 -0.14
CA GLN A 82 -15.84 6.96 -0.88
C GLN A 82 -16.96 7.48 0.02
N ASN A 83 -16.90 7.24 1.33
CA ASN A 83 -17.91 7.67 2.27
C ASN A 83 -17.35 8.70 3.28
N ASN A 84 -18.21 9.16 4.19
CA ASN A 84 -17.84 10.13 5.21
C ASN A 84 -17.39 9.47 6.53
N LEU A 85 -17.03 8.19 6.50
CA LEU A 85 -16.64 7.45 7.70
C LEU A 85 -15.11 7.47 7.87
N MET A 86 -14.66 8.00 8.99
CA MET A 86 -13.25 7.96 9.38
C MET A 86 -13.03 6.84 10.41
N ILE A 87 -12.07 5.96 10.13
CA ILE A 87 -11.73 4.83 11.00
C ILE A 87 -10.99 5.36 12.23
N ILE A 88 -11.49 5.04 13.43
CA ILE A 88 -10.89 5.42 14.72
C ILE A 88 -10.07 4.27 15.28
N SER A 89 -10.59 3.05 15.20
CA SER A 89 -9.92 1.85 15.67
C SER A 89 -10.43 0.61 14.94
N ALA A 90 -9.72 -0.51 15.10
CA ALA A 90 -10.13 -1.80 14.55
C ALA A 90 -9.86 -2.91 15.55
N LYS A 91 -10.70 -3.94 15.52
CA LYS A 91 -10.46 -5.23 16.15
C LYS A 91 -9.89 -6.18 15.09
N LEU A 92 -8.70 -6.70 15.38
CA LEU A 92 -7.97 -7.62 14.51
C LEU A 92 -7.75 -8.94 15.26
N LEU A 93 -7.88 -10.05 14.55
CA LEU A 93 -7.63 -11.39 15.09
C LEU A 93 -6.31 -11.93 14.57
N PHE A 94 -5.47 -12.39 15.48
CA PHE A 94 -4.20 -13.06 15.21
C PHE A 94 -4.12 -14.36 16.01
N GLU A 95 -3.42 -15.36 15.49
CA GLU A 95 -3.33 -16.67 16.13
C GLU A 95 -2.26 -16.69 17.23
N PRO A 96 -2.59 -17.09 18.48
CA PRO A 96 -1.65 -17.12 19.59
C PRO A 96 -0.84 -18.44 19.62
N LYS A 97 -0.29 -18.88 18.49
CA LYS A 97 0.38 -20.19 18.36
C LYS A 97 1.80 -20.09 17.80
N GLY A 98 2.33 -18.88 17.64
CA GLY A 98 3.62 -18.67 17.03
C GLY A 98 4.78 -18.83 18.02
N ASN A 99 5.85 -19.48 17.59
CA ASN A 99 7.14 -19.39 18.25
C ASN A 99 7.70 -17.98 18.07
N ILE A 100 7.98 -17.26 19.14
CA ILE A 100 8.42 -15.86 19.14
C ILE A 100 9.67 -15.68 18.29
N GLU A 101 10.67 -16.54 18.44
CA GLU A 101 11.94 -16.45 17.71
C GLU A 101 11.72 -16.60 16.19
N GLN A 102 10.91 -17.57 15.78
CA GLN A 102 10.56 -17.78 14.37
C GLN A 102 9.74 -16.62 13.80
N LEU A 103 8.82 -16.04 14.59
CA LEU A 103 8.02 -14.89 14.15
C LEU A 103 8.89 -13.64 13.97
N LEU A 104 9.84 -13.40 14.88
CA LEU A 104 10.80 -12.31 14.76
C LEU A 104 11.71 -12.49 13.55
N GLU A 105 12.23 -13.70 13.34
CA GLU A 105 13.05 -14.02 12.16
C GLU A 105 12.26 -13.82 10.86
N THR A 106 11.01 -14.30 10.80
CA THR A 106 10.13 -14.14 9.63
C THR A 106 9.83 -12.66 9.36
N THR A 107 9.57 -11.88 10.41
CA THR A 107 9.36 -10.44 10.32
C THR A 107 10.59 -9.75 9.73
N GLN A 108 11.79 -10.07 10.22
CA GLN A 108 13.04 -9.51 9.70
C GLN A 108 13.31 -9.92 8.24
N LYS A 109 13.07 -11.18 7.88
CA LYS A 109 13.18 -11.65 6.49
C LYS A 109 12.22 -10.91 5.55
N ASN A 110 10.98 -10.67 5.99
CA ASN A 110 10.01 -9.91 5.21
C ASN A 110 10.45 -8.46 5.02
N LEU A 111 10.97 -7.80 6.05
CA LEU A 111 11.51 -6.45 5.95
C LEU A 111 12.71 -6.42 4.99
N LYS A 112 13.69 -7.29 5.22
CA LYS A 112 14.89 -7.38 4.38
C LYS A 112 14.53 -7.58 2.91
N LYS A 113 13.64 -8.52 2.59
CA LYS A 113 13.18 -8.74 1.21
C LYS A 113 12.63 -7.47 0.57
N LYS A 114 11.87 -6.66 1.32
CA LYS A 114 11.32 -5.40 0.80
C LYS A 114 12.41 -4.35 0.61
N THR A 115 13.31 -4.18 1.57
CA THR A 115 14.42 -3.21 1.44
C THR A 115 15.40 -3.58 0.34
N ASP A 116 15.58 -4.88 0.06
CA ASP A 116 16.44 -5.36 -1.02
C ASP A 116 15.82 -5.16 -2.43
N THR A 117 14.49 -5.01 -2.52
CA THR A 117 13.76 -4.97 -3.81
C THR A 117 13.04 -3.65 -4.07
N GLN A 118 12.97 -2.76 -3.10
CA GLN A 118 12.26 -1.47 -3.19
C GLN A 118 13.17 -0.32 -2.75
N PRO A 119 13.02 0.89 -3.31
CA PRO A 119 13.94 2.00 -3.10
C PRO A 119 13.69 2.73 -1.76
N TYR A 120 13.87 2.04 -0.63
CA TYR A 120 13.66 2.61 0.72
C TYR A 120 14.65 3.74 1.07
N HIS A 121 15.76 3.84 0.35
CA HIS A 121 16.79 4.87 0.56
C HIS A 121 16.46 6.21 -0.12
N LEU A 122 15.40 6.27 -0.94
CA LEU A 122 14.95 7.48 -1.59
C LEU A 122 13.49 7.79 -1.23
N PRO A 123 13.11 9.07 -1.13
CA PRO A 123 11.72 9.46 -0.92
C PRO A 123 10.84 8.95 -2.05
N SER A 124 9.76 8.25 -1.69
CA SER A 124 8.75 7.77 -2.63
C SER A 124 7.41 7.59 -1.88
N PHE A 125 6.34 7.39 -2.62
CA PHE A 125 5.01 7.11 -2.08
C PHE A 125 4.59 5.63 -2.28
N GLY A 126 5.56 4.74 -2.48
CA GLY A 126 5.32 3.31 -2.70
C GLY A 126 4.98 2.96 -4.15
N SER A 127 4.20 1.91 -4.34
CA SER A 127 3.74 1.51 -5.67
C SER A 127 2.82 2.56 -6.29
N VAL A 128 3.14 2.97 -7.52
CA VAL A 128 2.40 4.02 -8.25
C VAL A 128 1.11 3.50 -8.82
N PHE A 129 1.12 2.29 -9.38
CA PHE A 129 -0.01 1.70 -10.08
C PHE A 129 -0.48 0.42 -9.39
N LYS A 130 -1.77 0.16 -9.47
CA LYS A 130 -2.35 -1.14 -9.18
C LYS A 130 -1.83 -2.18 -10.17
N ASN A 131 -1.71 -3.43 -9.72
CA ASN A 131 -1.43 -4.51 -10.66
C ASN A 131 -2.67 -4.80 -11.49
N PRO A 132 -2.57 -4.81 -12.82
CA PRO A 132 -3.67 -5.23 -13.68
C PRO A 132 -3.94 -6.74 -13.54
N THR A 133 -5.11 -7.18 -13.97
CA THR A 133 -5.49 -8.60 -13.93
C THR A 133 -4.44 -9.46 -14.64
N ASN A 134 -3.99 -10.50 -13.96
CA ASN A 134 -3.00 -11.47 -14.45
C ASN A 134 -1.64 -10.87 -14.85
N ASN A 135 -1.30 -9.67 -14.39
CA ASN A 135 -0.01 -9.05 -14.68
C ASN A 135 0.50 -8.20 -13.50
N TYR A 136 1.73 -7.71 -13.61
CA TYR A 136 2.38 -6.85 -12.62
C TYR A 136 2.80 -5.54 -13.26
N ALA A 137 2.34 -4.41 -12.72
CA ALA A 137 2.66 -3.08 -13.25
C ALA A 137 4.18 -2.85 -13.33
N GLY A 138 4.93 -3.22 -12.30
CA GLY A 138 6.39 -3.08 -12.28
C GLY A 138 7.08 -3.85 -13.40
N LYS A 139 6.62 -5.07 -13.69
CA LYS A 139 7.13 -5.91 -14.78
C LYS A 139 6.86 -5.29 -16.17
N LEU A 140 5.64 -4.79 -16.38
CA LEU A 140 5.27 -4.13 -17.64
C LEU A 140 6.15 -2.89 -17.91
N ILE A 141 6.41 -2.09 -16.87
CA ILE A 141 7.26 -0.89 -16.95
C ILE A 141 8.72 -1.27 -17.23
N GLU A 142 9.22 -2.33 -16.59
CA GLU A 142 10.57 -2.84 -16.78
C GLU A 142 10.79 -3.42 -18.20
N GLU A 143 9.84 -4.20 -18.71
CA GLU A 143 9.86 -4.75 -20.07
C GLU A 143 9.90 -3.68 -21.18
N LEU A 144 9.43 -2.47 -20.88
CA LEU A 144 9.51 -1.32 -21.77
C LEU A 144 10.81 -0.51 -21.62
N GLY A 145 11.74 -0.96 -20.76
CA GLY A 145 13.02 -0.27 -20.53
C GLY A 145 12.88 1.09 -19.85
N LEU A 146 11.81 1.30 -19.05
CA LEU A 146 11.51 2.61 -18.47
C LEU A 146 12.19 2.83 -17.10
N LYS A 147 12.83 1.83 -16.49
CA LYS A 147 13.60 2.02 -15.25
C LYS A 147 14.72 3.04 -15.48
N GLY A 148 14.87 3.98 -14.56
CA GLY A 148 15.84 5.08 -14.66
C GLY A 148 15.39 6.26 -15.54
N PHE A 149 14.21 6.21 -16.18
CA PHE A 149 13.68 7.33 -16.94
C PHE A 149 13.28 8.48 -16.00
N LYS A 150 13.64 9.71 -16.37
CA LYS A 150 13.51 10.91 -15.53
C LYS A 150 12.68 11.98 -16.20
N ILE A 151 11.94 12.73 -15.38
CA ILE A 151 11.34 14.02 -15.73
C ILE A 151 11.61 14.97 -14.55
N GLY A 152 12.29 16.09 -14.79
CA GLY A 152 12.71 16.98 -13.71
C GLY A 152 13.50 16.24 -12.63
N GLY A 153 13.08 16.38 -11.38
CA GLY A 153 13.69 15.69 -10.25
C GLY A 153 13.13 14.29 -9.95
N ALA A 154 12.09 13.85 -10.65
CA ALA A 154 11.48 12.55 -10.47
C ALA A 154 12.09 11.48 -11.38
N GLU A 155 12.22 10.24 -10.87
CA GLU A 155 12.82 9.11 -11.60
C GLU A 155 11.99 7.84 -11.38
N ILE A 156 11.80 7.04 -12.44
CA ILE A 156 11.32 5.66 -12.29
C ILE A 156 12.46 4.84 -11.71
N SER A 157 12.26 4.30 -10.52
CA SER A 157 13.32 3.61 -9.79
C SER A 157 14.01 2.51 -10.61
N THR A 158 15.33 2.48 -10.56
CA THR A 158 16.14 1.41 -11.14
C THR A 158 15.98 0.08 -10.41
N MET A 159 15.57 0.11 -9.12
CA MET A 159 15.32 -1.10 -8.33
C MET A 159 13.95 -1.73 -8.65
N HIS A 160 12.89 -0.91 -8.81
CA HIS A 160 11.52 -1.41 -8.95
C HIS A 160 10.70 -0.52 -9.90
N GLY A 161 10.30 -1.05 -11.05
CA GLY A 161 9.62 -0.30 -12.11
C GLY A 161 8.30 0.38 -11.69
N ASN A 162 7.62 -0.11 -10.66
CA ASN A 162 6.38 0.51 -10.15
C ASN A 162 6.61 1.53 -9.02
N PHE A 163 7.83 2.09 -8.92
CA PHE A 163 8.16 3.13 -7.97
C PHE A 163 8.70 4.36 -8.69
N ILE A 164 8.14 5.52 -8.38
CA ILE A 164 8.71 6.83 -8.74
C ILE A 164 9.37 7.37 -7.48
N VAL A 165 10.63 7.75 -7.60
CA VAL A 165 11.45 8.30 -6.50
C VAL A 165 11.76 9.77 -6.75
N ASN A 166 11.84 10.55 -5.66
CA ASN A 166 12.41 11.88 -5.70
C ASN A 166 13.94 11.75 -5.64
N ASN A 167 14.58 11.87 -6.79
CA ASN A 167 16.03 11.75 -6.90
C ASN A 167 16.76 13.11 -6.81
N SER A 168 16.07 14.22 -7.16
CA SER A 168 16.66 15.57 -7.13
C SER A 168 15.58 16.65 -7.17
N SER A 169 15.04 17.01 -6.00
CA SER A 169 14.07 18.12 -5.86
C SER A 169 12.86 18.04 -6.81
N ALA A 170 12.29 16.82 -6.96
CA ALA A 170 11.11 16.62 -7.77
C ALA A 170 9.92 17.44 -7.25
N ASN A 171 9.18 18.05 -8.15
CA ASN A 171 7.88 18.64 -7.86
C ASN A 171 6.74 17.67 -8.25
N SER A 172 5.52 17.98 -7.85
CA SER A 172 4.36 17.14 -8.12
C SER A 172 4.03 17.01 -9.62
N LYS A 173 4.34 18.05 -10.42
CA LYS A 173 4.16 18.00 -11.87
C LYS A 173 5.10 16.99 -12.52
N ASP A 174 6.38 16.93 -12.10
CA ASP A 174 7.35 15.94 -12.61
C ASP A 174 6.81 14.51 -12.41
N ILE A 175 6.21 14.25 -11.25
CA ILE A 175 5.61 12.94 -10.91
C ILE A 175 4.40 12.64 -11.78
N LEU A 176 3.48 13.59 -11.97
CA LEU A 176 2.31 13.43 -12.82
C LEU A 176 2.68 13.20 -14.29
N ASP A 177 3.68 13.92 -14.78
CA ASP A 177 4.18 13.75 -16.15
C ASP A 177 4.78 12.34 -16.33
N LEU A 178 5.53 11.83 -15.33
CA LEU A 178 6.03 10.44 -15.35
C LEU A 178 4.89 9.41 -15.34
N ILE A 179 3.88 9.60 -14.50
CA ILE A 179 2.69 8.72 -14.46
C ILE A 179 2.04 8.67 -15.84
N THR A 180 1.81 9.83 -16.46
CA THR A 180 1.21 9.96 -17.79
C THR A 180 2.04 9.25 -18.86
N VAL A 181 3.36 9.47 -18.88
CA VAL A 181 4.28 8.82 -19.83
C VAL A 181 4.25 7.29 -19.67
N ILE A 182 4.26 6.79 -18.43
CA ILE A 182 4.17 5.34 -18.17
C ILE A 182 2.85 4.79 -18.71
N GLN A 183 1.72 5.42 -18.39
CA GLN A 183 0.39 4.98 -18.85
C GLN A 183 0.31 4.93 -20.37
N GLN A 184 0.74 6.00 -21.03
CA GLN A 184 0.74 6.07 -22.51
C GLN A 184 1.59 4.98 -23.14
N LYS A 185 2.83 4.79 -22.66
CA LYS A 185 3.75 3.78 -23.21
C LYS A 185 3.23 2.34 -22.98
N VAL A 186 2.71 2.04 -21.78
CA VAL A 186 2.16 0.71 -21.48
C VAL A 186 0.90 0.46 -22.30
N LEU A 187 0.00 1.44 -22.40
CA LEU A 187 -1.20 1.31 -23.23
C LEU A 187 -0.86 1.08 -24.70
N GLN A 188 0.05 1.88 -25.28
CA GLN A 188 0.46 1.77 -26.69
C GLN A 188 1.15 0.43 -27.00
N LYS A 189 2.01 -0.07 -26.12
CA LYS A 189 2.83 -1.25 -26.39
C LYS A 189 2.22 -2.57 -25.92
N LYS A 190 1.36 -2.53 -24.91
CA LYS A 190 0.79 -3.72 -24.27
C LYS A 190 -0.74 -3.77 -24.30
N GLY A 191 -1.41 -2.70 -24.73
CA GLY A 191 -2.88 -2.61 -24.71
C GLY A 191 -3.48 -2.56 -23.29
N ILE A 192 -2.68 -2.29 -22.26
CA ILE A 192 -3.09 -2.31 -20.85
C ILE A 192 -3.02 -0.90 -20.30
N PHE A 193 -4.16 -0.41 -19.77
CA PHE A 193 -4.18 0.84 -19.00
C PHE A 193 -3.76 0.56 -17.56
N LEU A 194 -2.75 1.27 -17.06
CA LEU A 194 -2.32 1.18 -15.67
C LEU A 194 -3.11 2.16 -14.80
N GLU A 195 -3.93 1.64 -13.90
CA GLU A 195 -4.69 2.44 -12.94
C GLU A 195 -3.77 2.91 -11.80
N PRO A 196 -3.69 4.23 -11.51
CA PRO A 196 -2.92 4.72 -10.37
C PRO A 196 -3.47 4.20 -9.03
N GLU A 197 -2.58 3.74 -8.14
CA GLU A 197 -2.90 3.46 -6.74
C GLU A 197 -2.75 4.73 -5.89
N VAL A 198 -1.91 5.66 -6.32
CA VAL A 198 -1.67 6.94 -5.66
C VAL A 198 -2.87 7.86 -5.80
N ARG A 199 -3.15 8.64 -4.74
CA ARG A 199 -4.23 9.63 -4.73
C ARG A 199 -3.67 11.01 -5.06
N MET A 200 -4.25 11.64 -6.04
CA MET A 200 -3.87 12.97 -6.50
C MET A 200 -4.83 14.00 -5.87
N ILE A 201 -4.36 14.71 -4.85
CA ILE A 201 -5.15 15.72 -4.14
C ILE A 201 -4.79 17.10 -4.68
N GLY A 202 -5.80 17.88 -5.10
CA GLY A 202 -5.60 19.23 -5.66
C GLY A 202 -5.21 19.23 -7.13
N PHE A 203 -5.41 18.12 -7.84
CA PHE A 203 -5.27 18.01 -9.28
C PHE A 203 -6.56 17.47 -9.90
N ASP A 204 -6.96 18.07 -11.04
CA ASP A 204 -7.98 17.50 -11.91
C ASP A 204 -7.33 16.35 -12.70
N TYR A 205 -7.44 15.15 -12.18
CA TYR A 205 -6.98 13.93 -12.86
C TYR A 205 -8.21 13.17 -13.33
N PRO A 206 -8.30 12.83 -14.64
CA PRO A 206 -9.45 12.13 -15.23
C PRO A 206 -9.64 10.70 -14.71
#